data_e3be359e24d074d0e558b17b88f4e101
#
_entry.id   e3be359e24d074d0e558b17b88f4e101
#
_cell.length_a   1.000
_cell.length_b   1.000
_cell.length_c   1.000
_cell.angle_alpha   90.00
_cell.angle_beta   90.00
_cell.angle_gamma   90.00
#
_symmetry.space_group_name_H-M   'P 1'
#
loop_
_entity.id
_entity.type
_entity.pdbx_description
1 polymer ?
#
loop_
_entity_poly.entity_id
_entity_poly.type
_entity_poly.pdbx_seq_one_letter_code
_entity_poly.pdbx_strand_id
1 'polypeptide(L)'
;MSTNGLSARVQQFLNPEEQQRNSESQSPYRRLARRMQALVGDGGILKEVIHPGVGQLVPENASVSFRYAGFLEYSDSPFESNSYLKHPRLMRLGREVTLVGLEVGLLTMRKGEFARFLFLPDYAYGAMGCPPLIPPAATVLFEVHLLDFLDTAEVDSFFDLTLEQQRTVPLSTALGVVDTERTFGNRCFGQGRYEEAKEHYKKGIAVLGDRQPMGDEEKRSMEALQLPILLNLSLTQLRLERPAKALDYGQKALEISPHNAKALFRCGQAYMEMGEYRKARNCLMMAQEKKPLDTDIKDLLKKLESCHKGYVAECKEMCARMFASLNAASKK
;
A
#
# COMPACT_ATOMS: atom_id res chain seq x y z
N MET A 1 -26.46 -46.78 29.51
CA MET A 1 -26.09 -47.74 28.49
C MET A 1 -26.54 -47.21 27.15
N SER A 2 -25.68 -46.67 26.53
CA SER A 2 -25.17 -46.59 25.14
C SER A 2 -26.18 -46.80 24.01
N THR A 3 -26.71 -45.72 23.48
CA THR A 3 -27.43 -45.68 22.19
C THR A 3 -26.53 -45.20 21.02
N ASN A 4 -25.27 -44.89 21.29
CA ASN A 4 -24.31 -44.38 20.27
C ASN A 4 -23.57 -45.47 19.47
N GLY A 5 -23.75 -46.73 19.80
CA GLY A 5 -23.08 -47.85 19.09
C GLY A 5 -23.80 -48.36 17.84
N LEU A 6 -25.08 -48.10 17.71
CA LEU A 6 -25.89 -48.57 16.58
C LEU A 6 -25.78 -47.68 15.33
N SER A 7 -25.55 -46.36 15.50
CA SER A 7 -25.44 -45.44 14.37
C SER A 7 -24.18 -45.65 13.53
N ALA A 8 -23.04 -45.93 14.16
CA ALA A 8 -21.77 -46.17 13.44
C ALA A 8 -21.73 -47.51 12.69
N ARG A 9 -22.44 -48.52 13.16
CA ARG A 9 -22.52 -49.86 12.50
C ARG A 9 -23.49 -49.86 11.32
N VAL A 10 -24.53 -49.02 11.34
CA VAL A 10 -25.47 -48.93 10.21
C VAL A 10 -24.84 -48.19 9.03
N GLN A 11 -23.94 -47.25 9.26
CA GLN A 11 -23.22 -46.57 8.19
C GLN A 11 -22.21 -47.45 7.41
N GLN A 12 -21.76 -48.55 8.00
CA GLN A 12 -20.87 -49.51 7.32
C GLN A 12 -21.58 -50.43 6.31
N PHE A 13 -22.90 -50.49 6.33
CA PHE A 13 -23.69 -51.37 5.47
C PHE A 13 -24.52 -50.62 4.41
N LEU A 14 -24.39 -49.30 4.32
CA LEU A 14 -25.02 -48.53 3.23
C LEU A 14 -24.25 -48.80 1.94
N ASN A 15 -25.00 -49.18 0.89
CA ASN A 15 -24.50 -49.37 -0.46
C ASN A 15 -23.71 -48.14 -0.91
N PRO A 16 -22.60 -48.28 -1.64
CA PRO A 16 -21.87 -47.10 -2.19
C PRO A 16 -22.75 -46.09 -2.91
N GLU A 17 -23.81 -46.57 -3.58
CA GLU A 17 -24.80 -45.70 -4.24
C GLU A 17 -25.68 -44.91 -3.26
N GLU A 18 -26.01 -45.42 -2.08
CA GLU A 18 -26.73 -44.70 -1.03
C GLU A 18 -25.85 -43.71 -0.30
N GLN A 19 -24.54 -44.01 -0.14
CA GLN A 19 -23.56 -43.04 0.36
C GLN A 19 -23.36 -41.92 -0.63
N GLN A 20 -23.36 -42.18 -1.91
CA GLN A 20 -23.26 -41.19 -2.99
C GLN A 20 -24.52 -40.33 -3.08
N ARG A 21 -25.72 -40.92 -3.02
CA ARG A 21 -27.00 -40.18 -2.95
C ARG A 21 -27.13 -39.31 -1.68
N ASN A 22 -26.67 -39.79 -0.52
CA ASN A 22 -26.65 -39.00 0.71
C ASN A 22 -25.62 -37.90 0.66
N SER A 23 -24.54 -38.03 -0.10
CA SER A 23 -23.59 -36.95 -0.34
C SER A 23 -24.11 -35.90 -1.33
N GLU A 24 -24.90 -36.31 -2.32
CA GLU A 24 -25.56 -35.43 -3.30
C GLU A 24 -26.73 -34.64 -2.69
N SER A 25 -27.37 -35.15 -1.65
CA SER A 25 -28.46 -34.47 -0.94
C SER A 25 -27.99 -33.40 0.04
N GLN A 26 -26.67 -33.29 0.30
CA GLN A 26 -26.13 -32.28 1.22
C GLN A 26 -25.82 -30.97 0.51
N SER A 27 -26.05 -29.88 1.23
CA SER A 27 -25.74 -28.53 0.72
C SER A 27 -24.28 -28.37 0.31
N PRO A 28 -23.95 -27.54 -0.69
CA PRO A 28 -22.59 -27.30 -1.12
C PRO A 28 -21.65 -26.92 0.03
N TYR A 29 -22.08 -26.06 0.94
CA TYR A 29 -21.27 -25.64 2.08
C TYR A 29 -21.05 -26.76 3.10
N ARG A 30 -22.01 -27.63 3.33
CA ARG A 30 -21.81 -28.83 4.18
C ARG A 30 -20.81 -29.81 3.59
N ARG A 31 -20.80 -29.97 2.26
CA ARG A 31 -19.77 -30.78 1.57
C ARG A 31 -18.40 -30.17 1.68
N LEU A 32 -18.31 -28.82 1.51
CA LEU A 32 -17.06 -28.08 1.64
C LEU A 32 -16.51 -28.16 3.07
N ALA A 33 -17.34 -27.95 4.08
CA ALA A 33 -16.99 -27.96 5.50
C ALA A 33 -16.30 -29.26 5.95
N ARG A 34 -16.63 -30.41 5.33
CA ARG A 34 -15.97 -31.70 5.65
C ARG A 34 -14.48 -31.75 5.35
N ARG A 35 -14.00 -30.91 4.44
CA ARG A 35 -12.59 -30.82 4.02
C ARG A 35 -11.86 -29.71 4.75
N MET A 36 -12.58 -28.82 5.41
CA MET A 36 -12.05 -27.65 6.06
C MET A 36 -11.65 -27.93 7.51
N GLN A 37 -10.66 -27.21 7.98
CA GLN A 37 -10.21 -27.26 9.37
C GLN A 37 -10.92 -26.16 10.16
N ALA A 38 -11.43 -26.50 11.35
CA ALA A 38 -11.96 -25.51 12.28
C ALA A 38 -10.81 -24.68 12.89
N LEU A 39 -10.95 -23.36 12.85
CA LEU A 39 -9.98 -22.43 13.45
C LEU A 39 -10.36 -22.08 14.88
N VAL A 40 -11.64 -22.13 15.22
CA VAL A 40 -12.19 -21.84 16.54
C VAL A 40 -12.92 -23.09 17.09
N GLY A 41 -12.98 -23.21 18.42
CA GLY A 41 -13.48 -24.39 19.09
C GLY A 41 -14.97 -24.70 18.85
N ASP A 42 -15.78 -23.70 18.51
CA ASP A 42 -17.20 -23.82 18.19
C ASP A 42 -17.48 -24.19 16.71
N GLY A 43 -16.41 -24.27 15.87
CA GLY A 43 -16.53 -24.56 14.45
C GLY A 43 -17.13 -23.41 13.63
N GLY A 44 -17.23 -22.21 14.17
CA GLY A 44 -17.82 -21.03 13.53
C GLY A 44 -16.98 -20.46 12.38
N ILE A 45 -15.69 -20.77 12.35
CA ILE A 45 -14.76 -20.41 11.27
C ILE A 45 -14.06 -21.68 10.79
N LEU A 46 -14.28 -22.03 9.52
CA LEU A 46 -13.62 -23.15 8.87
C LEU A 46 -12.69 -22.65 7.77
N LYS A 47 -11.52 -23.26 7.62
CA LYS A 47 -10.47 -22.89 6.64
C LYS A 47 -10.05 -24.06 5.77
N GLU A 48 -9.89 -23.83 4.48
CA GLU A 48 -9.23 -24.73 3.52
C GLU A 48 -8.10 -23.94 2.84
N VAL A 49 -6.86 -24.40 2.98
CA VAL A 49 -5.72 -23.80 2.28
C VAL A 49 -5.67 -24.39 0.86
N ILE A 50 -5.81 -23.53 -0.15
CA ILE A 50 -5.75 -23.93 -1.56
C ILE A 50 -4.30 -23.84 -2.07
N HIS A 51 -3.63 -22.71 -1.78
CA HIS A 51 -2.21 -22.51 -2.07
C HIS A 51 -1.53 -22.02 -0.79
N PRO A 52 -0.53 -22.76 -0.29
CA PRO A 52 0.18 -22.36 0.93
C PRO A 52 0.99 -21.08 0.69
N GLY A 53 1.05 -20.23 1.70
CA GLY A 53 1.91 -19.05 1.73
C GLY A 53 3.30 -19.37 2.26
N VAL A 54 4.16 -18.37 2.31
CA VAL A 54 5.55 -18.45 2.79
C VAL A 54 5.82 -17.49 3.94
N GLY A 55 6.83 -17.82 4.77
CA GLY A 55 7.27 -16.99 5.88
C GLY A 55 6.42 -17.15 7.14
N GLN A 56 6.42 -16.12 7.98
CA GLN A 56 5.68 -16.09 9.25
C GLN A 56 4.17 -15.86 9.05
N LEU A 57 3.40 -16.15 10.09
CA LEU A 57 1.98 -15.79 10.15
C LEU A 57 1.83 -14.27 10.26
N VAL A 58 0.66 -13.79 9.88
CA VAL A 58 0.29 -12.38 10.06
C VAL A 58 0.25 -12.06 11.56
N PRO A 59 1.01 -11.03 12.03
CA PRO A 59 0.95 -10.60 13.41
C PRO A 59 -0.39 -9.92 13.77
N GLU A 60 -0.72 -9.90 15.04
CA GLU A 60 -1.80 -9.07 15.56
C GLU A 60 -1.55 -7.59 15.24
N ASN A 61 -2.61 -6.85 14.93
CA ASN A 61 -2.55 -5.43 14.54
C ASN A 61 -1.74 -5.12 13.27
N ALA A 62 -1.34 -6.12 12.49
CA ALA A 62 -0.66 -5.89 11.22
C ALA A 62 -1.53 -5.14 10.22
N SER A 63 -0.88 -4.42 9.30
CA SER A 63 -1.54 -3.88 8.11
C SER A 63 -1.41 -4.88 6.97
N VAL A 64 -2.55 -5.37 6.46
CA VAL A 64 -2.65 -6.44 5.47
C VAL A 64 -3.15 -5.92 4.13
N SER A 65 -2.59 -6.46 3.04
CA SER A 65 -3.09 -6.25 1.67
C SER A 65 -3.55 -7.59 1.13
N PHE A 66 -4.84 -7.72 0.87
CA PHE A 66 -5.44 -8.98 0.41
C PHE A 66 -6.54 -8.73 -0.61
N ARG A 67 -6.75 -9.73 -1.46
CA ARG A 67 -7.93 -9.82 -2.34
C ARG A 67 -8.90 -10.79 -1.73
N TYR A 68 -10.19 -10.50 -1.91
CA TYR A 68 -11.25 -11.38 -1.46
C TYR A 68 -12.46 -11.35 -2.39
N ALA A 69 -13.24 -12.40 -2.29
CA ALA A 69 -14.57 -12.50 -2.87
C ALA A 69 -15.47 -13.28 -1.90
N GLY A 70 -16.63 -12.71 -1.58
CA GLY A 70 -17.61 -13.31 -0.69
C GLY A 70 -18.79 -13.87 -1.46
N PHE A 71 -19.20 -15.10 -1.14
CA PHE A 71 -20.28 -15.82 -1.83
C PHE A 71 -21.35 -16.29 -0.86
N LEU A 72 -22.59 -16.32 -1.34
CA LEU A 72 -23.70 -17.01 -0.69
C LEU A 72 -23.79 -18.43 -1.22
N GLU A 73 -24.34 -19.33 -0.43
CA GLU A 73 -24.62 -20.70 -0.86
C GLU A 73 -25.55 -20.70 -2.08
N TYR A 74 -25.28 -21.55 -3.07
CA TYR A 74 -25.97 -21.62 -4.37
C TYR A 74 -25.82 -20.38 -5.27
N SER A 75 -24.87 -19.47 -4.98
CA SER A 75 -24.55 -18.34 -5.86
C SER A 75 -23.19 -18.48 -6.50
N ASP A 76 -23.13 -18.39 -7.83
CA ASP A 76 -21.88 -18.39 -8.59
C ASP A 76 -21.25 -16.99 -8.69
N SER A 77 -22.00 -15.94 -8.37
CA SER A 77 -21.51 -14.56 -8.36
C SER A 77 -21.24 -14.09 -6.92
N PRO A 78 -20.11 -13.42 -6.68
CA PRO A 78 -19.83 -12.87 -5.36
C PRO A 78 -20.79 -11.73 -5.03
N PHE A 79 -21.25 -11.67 -3.78
CA PHE A 79 -22.01 -10.53 -3.28
C PHE A 79 -21.10 -9.32 -2.99
N GLU A 80 -19.83 -9.57 -2.73
CA GLU A 80 -18.81 -8.56 -2.50
C GLU A 80 -17.45 -9.07 -2.99
N SER A 81 -16.64 -8.20 -3.61
CA SER A 81 -15.27 -8.54 -4.03
C SER A 81 -14.44 -7.29 -4.25
N ASN A 82 -13.14 -7.38 -3.91
CA ASN A 82 -12.13 -6.40 -4.30
C ASN A 82 -11.14 -6.96 -5.35
N SER A 83 -11.41 -8.12 -5.93
CA SER A 83 -10.49 -8.84 -6.85
C SER A 83 -10.21 -8.05 -8.13
N TYR A 84 -11.07 -7.09 -8.49
CA TYR A 84 -10.89 -6.18 -9.64
C TYR A 84 -9.79 -5.14 -9.38
N LEU A 85 -9.41 -4.89 -8.14
CA LEU A 85 -8.37 -3.92 -7.81
C LEU A 85 -6.99 -4.51 -8.13
N LYS A 86 -6.22 -3.80 -8.97
CA LYS A 86 -4.83 -4.18 -9.26
C LYS A 86 -3.98 -4.17 -7.99
N HIS A 87 -4.19 -3.19 -7.13
CA HIS A 87 -3.49 -2.98 -5.88
C HIS A 87 -4.51 -2.71 -4.76
N PRO A 88 -4.94 -3.73 -4.01
CA PRO A 88 -5.82 -3.53 -2.87
C PRO A 88 -5.15 -2.65 -1.82
N ARG A 89 -5.97 -1.81 -1.17
CA ARG A 89 -5.52 -0.97 -0.06
C ARG A 89 -4.98 -1.83 1.08
N LEU A 90 -3.97 -1.34 1.80
CA LEU A 90 -3.60 -1.87 3.10
C LEU A 90 -4.73 -1.60 4.09
N MET A 91 -5.17 -2.64 4.78
CA MET A 91 -6.21 -2.57 5.81
C MET A 91 -5.60 -3.02 7.14
N ARG A 92 -5.83 -2.26 8.19
CA ARG A 92 -5.30 -2.58 9.51
C ARG A 92 -6.22 -3.54 10.24
N LEU A 93 -5.66 -4.65 10.72
CA LEU A 93 -6.35 -5.59 11.61
C LEU A 93 -6.73 -4.89 12.92
N GLY A 94 -7.90 -5.22 13.48
CA GLY A 94 -8.45 -4.61 14.67
C GLY A 94 -9.07 -3.22 14.50
N ARG A 95 -8.95 -2.60 13.32
CA ARG A 95 -9.53 -1.26 13.06
C ARG A 95 -10.32 -1.16 11.76
N GLU A 96 -9.78 -1.67 10.65
CA GLU A 96 -10.34 -1.46 9.30
C GLU A 96 -10.93 -2.74 8.70
N VAL A 97 -10.55 -3.91 9.19
CA VAL A 97 -11.20 -5.18 8.84
C VAL A 97 -12.38 -5.36 9.78
N THR A 98 -13.57 -5.21 9.25
CA THR A 98 -14.80 -5.16 10.06
C THR A 98 -15.46 -6.50 10.29
N LEU A 99 -15.13 -7.51 9.47
CA LEU A 99 -15.69 -8.85 9.59
C LEU A 99 -14.80 -9.71 10.48
N VAL A 100 -15.33 -10.13 11.63
CA VAL A 100 -14.59 -10.91 12.64
C VAL A 100 -13.99 -12.19 12.05
N GLY A 101 -14.74 -12.91 11.22
CA GLY A 101 -14.25 -14.12 10.55
C GLY A 101 -13.05 -13.86 9.64
N LEU A 102 -13.06 -12.74 8.89
CA LEU A 102 -11.92 -12.34 8.05
C LEU A 102 -10.70 -11.98 8.89
N GLU A 103 -10.89 -11.26 9.98
CA GLU A 103 -9.80 -10.87 10.87
C GLU A 103 -9.11 -12.10 11.47
N VAL A 104 -9.87 -12.99 12.08
CA VAL A 104 -9.35 -14.24 12.64
C VAL A 104 -8.72 -15.11 11.53
N GLY A 105 -9.36 -15.20 10.37
CA GLY A 105 -8.85 -15.94 9.22
C GLY A 105 -7.49 -15.42 8.76
N LEU A 106 -7.33 -14.11 8.59
CA LEU A 106 -6.10 -13.46 8.14
C LEU A 106 -4.93 -13.70 9.10
N LEU A 107 -5.16 -13.69 10.42
CA LEU A 107 -4.13 -13.99 11.42
C LEU A 107 -3.55 -15.41 11.29
N THR A 108 -4.29 -16.33 10.68
CA THR A 108 -3.83 -17.71 10.41
C THR A 108 -3.14 -17.87 9.06
N MET A 109 -3.03 -16.79 8.28
CA MET A 109 -2.47 -16.83 6.93
C MET A 109 -0.99 -16.43 6.89
N ARG A 110 -0.33 -16.85 5.81
CA ARG A 110 1.05 -16.46 5.47
C ARG A 110 1.05 -15.66 4.16
N LYS A 111 2.10 -14.90 3.93
CA LYS A 111 2.26 -14.12 2.69
C LYS A 111 2.15 -14.99 1.45
N GLY A 112 1.30 -14.59 0.50
CA GLY A 112 1.03 -15.30 -0.76
C GLY A 112 0.03 -16.46 -0.61
N GLU A 113 -0.52 -16.70 0.57
CA GLU A 113 -1.49 -17.76 0.80
C GLU A 113 -2.83 -17.44 0.13
N PHE A 114 -3.40 -18.45 -0.52
CA PHE A 114 -4.77 -18.45 -0.99
C PHE A 114 -5.57 -19.50 -0.24
N ALA A 115 -6.63 -19.07 0.44
CA ALA A 115 -7.46 -19.93 1.28
C ALA A 115 -8.94 -19.62 1.09
N ARG A 116 -9.78 -20.60 1.39
CA ARG A 116 -11.23 -20.50 1.51
C ARG A 116 -11.62 -20.53 2.97
N PHE A 117 -12.57 -19.71 3.32
CA PHE A 117 -13.13 -19.65 4.66
C PHE A 117 -14.65 -19.78 4.58
N LEU A 118 -15.23 -20.64 5.44
CA LEU A 118 -16.65 -20.62 5.73
C LEU A 118 -16.85 -19.95 7.09
N PHE A 119 -17.66 -18.91 7.11
CA PHE A 119 -18.03 -18.22 8.32
C PHE A 119 -19.50 -18.45 8.65
N LEU A 120 -19.75 -18.96 9.84
CA LEU A 120 -21.10 -19.01 10.39
C LEU A 120 -21.58 -17.57 10.69
N PRO A 121 -22.90 -17.33 10.83
CA PRO A 121 -23.45 -16.00 10.98
C PRO A 121 -22.78 -15.13 12.04
N ASP A 122 -22.45 -15.69 13.21
CA ASP A 122 -21.85 -14.96 14.33
C ASP A 122 -20.45 -14.40 14.02
N TYR A 123 -19.76 -14.98 13.05
CA TYR A 123 -18.45 -14.53 12.56
C TYR A 123 -18.53 -13.75 11.25
N ALA A 124 -19.75 -13.52 10.75
CA ALA A 124 -20.04 -12.84 9.51
C ALA A 124 -21.05 -11.68 9.73
N TYR A 125 -22.24 -11.81 9.20
CA TYR A 125 -23.25 -10.73 9.20
C TYR A 125 -24.35 -10.93 10.26
N GLY A 126 -24.17 -11.89 11.15
CA GLY A 126 -25.06 -12.14 12.28
C GLY A 126 -26.46 -12.62 11.91
N ALA A 127 -27.34 -12.62 12.93
CA ALA A 127 -28.72 -13.05 12.78
C ALA A 127 -29.56 -12.14 11.87
N MET A 128 -29.16 -10.87 11.69
CA MET A 128 -29.89 -9.90 10.85
C MET A 128 -29.45 -9.94 9.38
N GLY A 129 -28.24 -10.41 9.07
CA GLY A 129 -27.67 -10.32 7.73
C GLY A 129 -27.41 -8.86 7.29
N CYS A 130 -27.41 -8.65 5.96
CA CYS A 130 -27.30 -7.32 5.33
C CYS A 130 -28.25 -7.25 4.11
N PRO A 131 -29.57 -7.18 4.33
CA PRO A 131 -30.55 -7.15 3.22
C PRO A 131 -30.39 -5.90 2.34
N PRO A 132 -30.62 -6.01 1.02
CA PRO A 132 -31.09 -7.20 0.30
C PRO A 132 -29.99 -8.18 -0.14
N LEU A 133 -28.71 -7.86 0.11
CA LEU A 133 -27.57 -8.62 -0.41
C LEU A 133 -27.33 -9.93 0.33
N ILE A 134 -27.44 -9.92 1.66
CA ILE A 134 -27.09 -11.06 2.51
C ILE A 134 -28.31 -11.38 3.40
N PRO A 135 -28.87 -12.58 3.27
CA PRO A 135 -30.00 -13.01 4.09
C PRO A 135 -29.68 -13.07 5.60
N PRO A 136 -30.69 -12.98 6.47
CA PRO A 136 -30.55 -13.24 7.90
C PRO A 136 -29.95 -14.62 8.17
N ALA A 137 -29.06 -14.71 9.16
CA ALA A 137 -28.40 -15.93 9.60
C ALA A 137 -27.68 -16.71 8.45
N ALA A 138 -27.14 -16.01 7.46
CA ALA A 138 -26.46 -16.63 6.33
C ALA A 138 -25.04 -17.08 6.72
N THR A 139 -24.71 -18.33 6.38
CA THR A 139 -23.31 -18.78 6.30
C THR A 139 -22.73 -18.29 4.98
N VAL A 140 -21.53 -17.74 5.01
CA VAL A 140 -20.88 -17.16 3.84
C VAL A 140 -19.53 -17.81 3.57
N LEU A 141 -19.19 -17.93 2.28
CA LEU A 141 -17.89 -18.40 1.82
C LEU A 141 -17.05 -17.18 1.41
N PHE A 142 -15.85 -17.09 1.93
CA PHE A 142 -14.86 -16.12 1.46
C PHE A 142 -13.66 -16.81 0.83
N GLU A 143 -13.32 -16.44 -0.39
CA GLU A 143 -12.04 -16.75 -1.00
C GLU A 143 -11.10 -15.59 -0.74
N VAL A 144 -9.95 -15.85 -0.10
CA VAL A 144 -9.01 -14.82 0.36
C VAL A 144 -7.62 -15.12 -0.16
N HIS A 145 -7.00 -14.16 -0.82
CA HIS A 145 -5.60 -14.20 -1.23
C HIS A 145 -4.82 -13.12 -0.49
N LEU A 146 -4.03 -13.51 0.49
CA LEU A 146 -3.15 -12.60 1.23
C LEU A 146 -1.93 -12.27 0.36
N LEU A 147 -1.88 -11.04 -0.13
CA LEU A 147 -0.79 -10.57 -1.01
C LEU A 147 0.47 -10.23 -0.21
N ASP A 148 0.27 -9.48 0.89
CA ASP A 148 1.37 -9.00 1.72
C ASP A 148 0.87 -8.42 3.04
N PHE A 149 1.75 -8.29 4.03
CA PHE A 149 1.45 -7.60 5.27
C PHE A 149 2.68 -6.84 5.80
N LEU A 150 2.45 -5.90 6.70
CA LEU A 150 3.47 -5.20 7.47
C LEU A 150 3.11 -5.28 8.95
N ASP A 151 4.09 -5.66 9.76
CA ASP A 151 3.97 -5.53 11.21
C ASP A 151 4.03 -4.04 11.57
N THR A 152 2.99 -3.55 12.23
CA THR A 152 2.85 -2.14 12.59
C THR A 152 2.75 -1.92 14.10
N ALA A 153 2.88 -2.96 14.89
CA ALA A 153 2.72 -2.89 16.34
C ALA A 153 3.67 -1.87 16.99
N GLU A 154 4.95 -1.87 16.59
CA GLU A 154 5.94 -0.89 17.07
C GLU A 154 5.63 0.53 16.62
N VAL A 155 5.19 0.70 15.37
CA VAL A 155 4.85 2.01 14.80
C VAL A 155 3.68 2.62 15.53
N ASP A 156 2.66 1.82 15.80
CA ASP A 156 1.46 2.27 16.47
C ASP A 156 1.73 2.64 17.93
N SER A 157 2.43 1.77 18.64
CA SER A 157 2.84 2.05 20.02
C SER A 157 3.71 3.31 20.11
N PHE A 158 4.56 3.56 19.12
CA PHE A 158 5.37 4.77 19.05
C PHE A 158 4.51 6.04 18.85
N PHE A 159 3.53 6.02 17.94
CA PHE A 159 2.68 7.19 17.69
C PHE A 159 1.60 7.41 18.75
N ASP A 160 1.29 6.42 19.58
CA ASP A 160 0.43 6.59 20.75
C ASP A 160 1.16 7.31 21.92
N LEU A 161 2.50 7.41 21.88
CA LEU A 161 3.29 8.17 22.83
C LEU A 161 3.17 9.68 22.59
N THR A 162 3.30 10.45 23.67
CA THR A 162 3.45 11.91 23.56
C THR A 162 4.76 12.29 22.86
N LEU A 163 4.86 13.49 22.28
CA LEU A 163 6.08 13.97 21.63
C LEU A 163 7.31 13.92 22.56
N GLU A 164 7.11 14.22 23.86
CA GLU A 164 8.20 14.12 24.86
C GLU A 164 8.65 12.67 25.05
N GLN A 165 7.71 11.75 25.18
CA GLN A 165 8.00 10.32 25.30
C GLN A 165 8.66 9.77 24.03
N GLN A 166 8.18 10.18 22.84
CA GLN A 166 8.81 9.79 21.58
C GLN A 166 10.29 10.16 21.52
N ARG A 167 10.70 11.31 22.07
CA ARG A 167 12.09 11.75 22.13
C ARG A 167 12.96 10.88 23.03
N THR A 168 12.40 10.25 24.04
CA THR A 168 13.12 9.36 24.98
C THR A 168 13.30 7.93 24.45
N VAL A 169 12.53 7.53 23.43
CA VAL A 169 12.64 6.20 22.82
C VAL A 169 14.04 6.04 22.19
N PRO A 170 14.72 4.87 22.30
CA PRO A 170 16.02 4.63 21.68
C PRO A 170 16.01 4.94 20.18
N LEU A 171 17.15 5.47 19.68
CA LEU A 171 17.28 5.83 18.26
C LEU A 171 17.00 4.63 17.34
N SER A 172 17.48 3.43 17.70
CA SER A 172 17.27 2.21 16.92
C SER A 172 15.77 1.92 16.68
N THR A 173 14.94 2.05 17.70
CA THR A 173 13.48 1.89 17.60
C THR A 173 12.89 2.98 16.72
N ALA A 174 13.28 4.23 16.91
CA ALA A 174 12.80 5.33 16.07
C ALA A 174 13.19 5.15 14.59
N LEU A 175 14.40 4.67 14.30
CA LEU A 175 14.83 4.35 12.93
C LEU A 175 13.99 3.20 12.34
N GLY A 176 13.62 2.19 13.14
CA GLY A 176 12.70 1.13 12.74
C GLY A 176 11.32 1.67 12.35
N VAL A 177 10.76 2.56 13.15
CA VAL A 177 9.50 3.26 12.86
C VAL A 177 9.58 4.05 11.55
N VAL A 178 10.66 4.81 11.37
CA VAL A 178 10.90 5.61 10.15
C VAL A 178 11.02 4.73 8.90
N ASP A 179 11.72 3.61 8.99
CA ASP A 179 11.85 2.68 7.86
C ASP A 179 10.54 1.99 7.52
N THR A 180 9.73 1.67 8.52
CA THR A 180 8.37 1.15 8.33
C THR A 180 7.48 2.17 7.64
N GLU A 181 7.46 3.43 8.09
CA GLU A 181 6.71 4.52 7.45
C GLU A 181 7.20 4.76 6.00
N ARG A 182 8.51 4.71 5.75
CA ARG A 182 9.06 4.77 4.39
C ARG A 182 8.55 3.63 3.52
N THR A 183 8.47 2.43 4.07
CA THR A 183 7.98 1.23 3.37
C THR A 183 6.49 1.36 3.04
N PHE A 184 5.66 1.87 3.95
CA PHE A 184 4.27 2.22 3.67
C PHE A 184 4.15 3.24 2.55
N GLY A 185 4.92 4.34 2.64
CA GLY A 185 4.96 5.36 1.61
C GLY A 185 5.32 4.78 0.23
N ASN A 186 6.31 3.90 0.16
CA ASN A 186 6.71 3.23 -1.08
C ASN A 186 5.57 2.38 -1.67
N ARG A 187 4.82 1.66 -0.85
CA ARG A 187 3.66 0.86 -1.29
C ARG A 187 2.54 1.74 -1.82
N CYS A 188 2.16 2.78 -1.08
CA CYS A 188 1.16 3.74 -1.52
C CYS A 188 1.57 4.39 -2.84
N PHE A 189 2.85 4.76 -2.97
CA PHE A 189 3.40 5.34 -4.21
C PHE A 189 3.29 4.36 -5.39
N GLY A 190 3.69 3.11 -5.22
CA GLY A 190 3.59 2.06 -6.24
C GLY A 190 2.14 1.77 -6.66
N GLN A 191 1.17 2.06 -5.80
CA GLN A 191 -0.27 1.95 -6.06
C GLN A 191 -0.88 3.21 -6.71
N GLY A 192 -0.08 4.27 -6.93
CA GLY A 192 -0.56 5.55 -7.44
C GLY A 192 -1.26 6.43 -6.39
N ARG A 193 -1.27 6.03 -5.12
CA ARG A 193 -1.89 6.76 -3.99
C ARG A 193 -0.90 7.79 -3.43
N TYR A 194 -0.60 8.81 -4.24
CA TYR A 194 0.49 9.76 -3.96
C TYR A 194 0.25 10.64 -2.73
N GLU A 195 -1.01 11.03 -2.45
CA GLU A 195 -1.31 11.81 -1.24
C GLU A 195 -1.04 11.01 0.03
N GLU A 196 -1.43 9.73 0.07
CA GLU A 196 -1.17 8.87 1.22
C GLU A 196 0.33 8.56 1.35
N ALA A 197 1.01 8.30 0.23
CA ALA A 197 2.47 8.13 0.23
C ALA A 197 3.19 9.33 0.83
N LYS A 198 2.77 10.53 0.46
CA LYS A 198 3.31 11.79 1.01
C LYS A 198 3.13 11.86 2.54
N GLU A 199 1.96 11.50 3.05
CA GLU A 199 1.70 11.57 4.51
C GLU A 199 2.60 10.58 5.27
N HIS A 200 2.76 9.34 4.79
CA HIS A 200 3.69 8.37 5.39
C HIS A 200 5.14 8.88 5.38
N TYR A 201 5.63 9.38 4.25
CA TYR A 201 6.98 9.94 4.18
C TYR A 201 7.18 11.14 5.12
N LYS A 202 6.16 12.01 5.26
CA LYS A 202 6.23 13.14 6.18
C LYS A 202 6.28 12.70 7.64
N LYS A 203 5.50 11.68 8.02
CA LYS A 203 5.58 11.11 9.37
C LYS A 203 7.00 10.63 9.67
N GLY A 204 7.61 9.89 8.77
CA GLY A 204 8.99 9.43 8.92
C GLY A 204 10.00 10.58 9.07
N ILE A 205 9.87 11.65 8.27
CA ILE A 205 10.73 12.85 8.40
C ILE A 205 10.50 13.58 9.71
N ALA A 206 9.27 13.69 10.19
CA ALA A 206 8.96 14.35 11.46
C ALA A 206 9.63 13.64 12.65
N VAL A 207 9.57 12.30 12.69
CA VAL A 207 10.23 11.50 13.73
C VAL A 207 11.74 11.77 13.79
N LEU A 208 12.41 11.97 12.63
CA LEU A 208 13.83 12.30 12.58
C LEU A 208 14.10 13.78 12.91
N GLY A 209 13.24 14.71 12.47
CA GLY A 209 13.42 16.14 12.64
C GLY A 209 13.35 16.62 14.09
N ASP A 210 12.63 15.89 14.95
CA ASP A 210 12.48 16.20 16.36
C ASP A 210 13.65 15.67 17.23
N ARG A 211 14.64 15.04 16.63
CA ARG A 211 15.78 14.42 17.32
C ARG A 211 17.09 15.11 16.99
N GLN A 212 17.93 15.28 18.03
CA GLN A 212 19.31 15.72 17.85
C GLN A 212 20.24 14.52 18.00
N PRO A 213 21.09 14.23 17.00
CA PRO A 213 22.04 13.14 17.09
C PRO A 213 23.12 13.44 18.16
N MET A 214 23.45 12.44 18.98
CA MET A 214 24.47 12.57 20.03
C MET A 214 25.90 12.29 19.53
N GLY A 215 26.06 12.08 18.23
CA GLY A 215 27.38 11.82 17.62
C GLY A 215 27.30 11.59 16.12
N ASP A 216 28.50 11.48 15.50
CA ASP A 216 28.61 11.33 14.03
C ASP A 216 27.98 10.03 13.50
N GLU A 217 28.00 8.95 14.27
CA GLU A 217 27.45 7.66 13.89
C GLU A 217 25.91 7.72 13.86
N GLU A 218 25.31 8.29 14.88
CA GLU A 218 23.85 8.52 14.92
C GLU A 218 23.39 9.44 13.79
N LYS A 219 24.15 10.52 13.56
CA LYS A 219 23.89 11.44 12.46
C LYS A 219 23.91 10.72 11.12
N ARG A 220 24.92 9.90 10.84
CA ARG A 220 25.00 9.11 9.60
C ARG A 220 23.85 8.13 9.47
N SER A 221 23.43 7.47 10.56
CA SER A 221 22.31 6.55 10.57
C SER A 221 20.99 7.26 10.26
N MET A 222 20.77 8.45 10.82
CA MET A 222 19.61 9.29 10.52
C MET A 222 19.62 9.77 9.07
N GLU A 223 20.74 10.31 8.58
CA GLU A 223 20.91 10.79 7.20
C GLU A 223 20.69 9.66 6.17
N ALA A 224 21.10 8.43 6.47
CA ALA A 224 20.93 7.26 5.61
C ALA A 224 19.46 6.92 5.35
N LEU A 225 18.56 7.18 6.30
CA LEU A 225 17.10 7.03 6.12
C LEU A 225 16.44 8.32 5.63
N GLN A 226 16.91 9.49 6.06
CA GLN A 226 16.36 10.77 5.69
C GLN A 226 16.49 11.05 4.19
N LEU A 227 17.66 10.79 3.62
CA LEU A 227 17.93 11.03 2.20
C LEU A 227 16.96 10.30 1.25
N PRO A 228 16.74 8.97 1.34
CA PRO A 228 15.79 8.28 0.47
C PRO A 228 14.34 8.76 0.67
N ILE A 229 13.94 9.14 1.88
CA ILE A 229 12.60 9.67 2.13
C ILE A 229 12.42 11.04 1.46
N LEU A 230 13.41 11.94 1.56
CA LEU A 230 13.37 13.25 0.89
C LEU A 230 13.31 13.11 -0.63
N LEU A 231 14.08 12.15 -1.21
CA LEU A 231 14.01 11.85 -2.64
C LEU A 231 12.65 11.32 -3.06
N ASN A 232 12.03 10.48 -2.23
CA ASN A 232 10.69 9.94 -2.49
C ASN A 232 9.62 11.04 -2.34
N LEU A 233 9.74 11.94 -1.35
CA LEU A 233 8.86 13.10 -1.21
C LEU A 233 8.96 14.02 -2.42
N SER A 234 10.17 14.34 -2.87
CA SER A 234 10.39 15.15 -4.07
C SER A 234 9.68 14.53 -5.29
N LEU A 235 9.88 13.23 -5.52
CA LEU A 235 9.19 12.51 -6.60
C LEU A 235 7.67 12.51 -6.43
N THR A 236 7.19 12.27 -5.22
CA THR A 236 5.76 12.24 -4.93
C THR A 236 5.12 13.59 -5.19
N GLN A 237 5.79 14.70 -4.85
CA GLN A 237 5.30 16.06 -5.13
C GLN A 237 5.26 16.36 -6.64
N LEU A 238 6.22 15.86 -7.43
CA LEU A 238 6.16 15.93 -8.90
C LEU A 238 4.95 15.17 -9.45
N ARG A 239 4.66 13.97 -8.92
CA ARG A 239 3.47 13.20 -9.31
C ARG A 239 2.15 13.87 -8.93
N LEU A 240 2.18 14.74 -7.92
CA LEU A 240 1.05 15.56 -7.48
C LEU A 240 1.02 16.93 -8.15
N GLU A 241 1.84 17.16 -9.18
CA GLU A 241 1.92 18.42 -9.94
C GLU A 241 2.24 19.65 -9.05
N ARG A 242 3.10 19.45 -8.03
CA ARG A 242 3.53 20.48 -7.08
C ARG A 242 5.05 20.71 -7.15
N PRO A 243 5.57 21.26 -8.27
CA PRO A 243 7.01 21.34 -8.51
C PRO A 243 7.77 22.19 -7.51
N ALA A 244 7.17 23.27 -6.97
CA ALA A 244 7.81 24.08 -5.94
C ALA A 244 8.10 23.28 -4.65
N LYS A 245 7.15 22.45 -4.19
CA LYS A 245 7.37 21.58 -3.04
C LYS A 245 8.34 20.44 -3.36
N ALA A 246 8.32 19.93 -4.59
CA ALA A 246 9.28 18.92 -5.03
C ALA A 246 10.71 19.45 -4.99
N LEU A 247 10.90 20.73 -5.41
CA LEU A 247 12.17 21.41 -5.35
C LEU A 247 12.69 21.58 -3.91
N ASP A 248 11.82 22.00 -2.97
CA ASP A 248 12.17 22.12 -1.55
C ASP A 248 12.73 20.81 -0.98
N TYR A 249 12.04 19.68 -1.20
CA TYR A 249 12.53 18.38 -0.77
C TYR A 249 13.81 17.93 -1.50
N GLY A 250 13.92 18.27 -2.79
CA GLY A 250 15.13 17.99 -3.56
C GLY A 250 16.34 18.76 -3.03
N GLN A 251 16.17 20.02 -2.66
CA GLN A 251 17.21 20.86 -2.06
C GLN A 251 17.63 20.35 -0.69
N LYS A 252 16.69 19.98 0.19
CA LYS A 252 17.00 19.32 1.47
C LYS A 252 17.77 18.02 1.30
N ALA A 253 17.49 17.25 0.25
CA ALA A 253 18.28 16.05 -0.07
C ALA A 253 19.71 16.41 -0.51
N LEU A 254 19.92 17.56 -1.19
CA LEU A 254 21.25 18.05 -1.58
C LEU A 254 22.03 18.66 -0.39
N GLU A 255 21.35 19.15 0.65
CA GLU A 255 22.02 19.53 1.90
C GLU A 255 22.70 18.35 2.59
N ILE A 256 22.06 17.16 2.56
CA ILE A 256 22.62 15.92 3.09
C ILE A 256 23.69 15.37 2.14
N SER A 257 23.45 15.37 0.84
CA SER A 257 24.34 14.82 -0.18
C SER A 257 24.43 15.75 -1.40
N PRO A 258 25.38 16.73 -1.42
CA PRO A 258 25.44 17.77 -2.44
C PRO A 258 25.60 17.28 -3.89
N HIS A 259 26.14 16.08 -4.06
CA HIS A 259 26.38 15.49 -5.37
C HIS A 259 25.47 14.30 -5.70
N ASN A 260 24.33 14.18 -5.02
CA ASN A 260 23.40 13.09 -5.27
C ASN A 260 22.71 13.26 -6.63
N ALA A 261 23.02 12.38 -7.58
CA ALA A 261 22.50 12.46 -8.95
C ALA A 261 20.97 12.39 -9.02
N LYS A 262 20.32 11.61 -8.13
CA LYS A 262 18.85 11.54 -8.08
C LYS A 262 18.23 12.84 -7.58
N ALA A 263 18.83 13.48 -6.55
CA ALA A 263 18.37 14.76 -6.05
C ALA A 263 18.51 15.86 -7.10
N LEU A 264 19.68 15.95 -7.75
CA LEU A 264 19.92 16.88 -8.87
C LEU A 264 18.92 16.66 -10.01
N PHE A 265 18.66 15.41 -10.38
CA PHE A 265 17.68 15.08 -11.40
C PHE A 265 16.26 15.54 -11.02
N ARG A 266 15.82 15.31 -9.76
CA ARG A 266 14.50 15.76 -9.27
C ARG A 266 14.39 17.28 -9.24
N CYS A 267 15.44 17.99 -8.79
CA CYS A 267 15.49 19.45 -8.85
C CYS A 267 15.41 19.94 -10.30
N GLY A 268 16.10 19.28 -11.22
CA GLY A 268 16.02 19.58 -12.67
C GLY A 268 14.63 19.42 -13.23
N GLN A 269 13.93 18.32 -12.88
CA GLN A 269 12.52 18.10 -13.26
C GLN A 269 11.62 19.21 -12.70
N ALA A 270 11.75 19.52 -11.41
CA ALA A 270 10.94 20.55 -10.75
C ALA A 270 11.16 21.92 -11.39
N TYR A 271 12.40 22.32 -11.64
CA TYR A 271 12.70 23.59 -12.34
C TYR A 271 12.13 23.61 -13.74
N MET A 272 12.16 22.49 -14.47
CA MET A 272 11.60 22.42 -15.83
C MET A 272 10.08 22.63 -15.80
N GLU A 273 9.36 22.01 -14.86
CA GLU A 273 7.91 22.18 -14.70
C GLU A 273 7.52 23.61 -14.27
N MET A 274 8.43 24.29 -13.58
CA MET A 274 8.28 25.73 -13.21
C MET A 274 8.66 26.70 -14.33
N GLY A 275 9.14 26.23 -15.48
CA GLY A 275 9.61 27.08 -16.59
C GLY A 275 11.00 27.69 -16.38
N GLU A 276 11.70 27.33 -15.32
CA GLU A 276 13.04 27.82 -14.97
C GLU A 276 14.14 27.03 -15.73
N TYR A 277 14.09 27.09 -17.06
CA TYR A 277 14.88 26.22 -17.96
C TYR A 277 16.39 26.32 -17.74
N ARG A 278 16.93 27.50 -17.35
CA ARG A 278 18.38 27.65 -17.08
C ARG A 278 18.80 26.89 -15.84
N LYS A 279 18.01 27.00 -14.74
CA LYS A 279 18.28 26.28 -13.48
C LYS A 279 18.11 24.78 -13.68
N ALA A 280 17.07 24.36 -14.41
CA ALA A 280 16.85 22.96 -14.78
C ALA A 280 18.06 22.36 -15.51
N ARG A 281 18.61 23.09 -16.50
CA ARG A 281 19.78 22.66 -17.25
C ARG A 281 20.99 22.45 -16.35
N ASN A 282 21.27 23.41 -15.47
CA ASN A 282 22.41 23.31 -14.55
C ASN A 282 22.32 22.07 -13.66
N CYS A 283 21.17 21.83 -13.04
CA CYS A 283 20.95 20.65 -12.21
C CYS A 283 21.12 19.35 -13.00
N LEU A 284 20.56 19.28 -14.22
CA LEU A 284 20.64 18.08 -15.07
C LEU A 284 22.05 17.82 -15.60
N MET A 285 22.82 18.87 -15.92
CA MET A 285 24.23 18.74 -16.30
C MET A 285 25.07 18.19 -15.14
N MET A 286 24.89 18.72 -13.94
CA MET A 286 25.56 18.19 -12.74
C MET A 286 25.14 16.72 -12.47
N ALA A 287 23.87 16.37 -12.70
CA ALA A 287 23.41 14.99 -12.59
C ALA A 287 24.09 14.08 -13.62
N GLN A 288 24.22 14.54 -14.86
CA GLN A 288 24.88 13.83 -15.97
C GLN A 288 26.37 13.59 -15.70
N GLU A 289 27.07 14.57 -15.12
CA GLU A 289 28.48 14.38 -14.69
C GLU A 289 28.65 13.21 -13.71
N LYS A 290 27.69 13.03 -12.80
CA LYS A 290 27.70 11.92 -11.84
C LYS A 290 27.24 10.60 -12.43
N LYS A 291 26.36 10.64 -13.44
CA LYS A 291 25.84 9.47 -14.14
C LYS A 291 25.81 9.66 -15.66
N PRO A 292 26.97 9.55 -16.34
CA PRO A 292 27.07 9.85 -17.78
C PRO A 292 26.26 8.92 -18.69
N LEU A 293 25.97 7.72 -18.25
CA LEU A 293 25.26 6.69 -19.04
C LEU A 293 23.76 6.61 -18.75
N ASP A 294 23.26 7.42 -17.81
CA ASP A 294 21.83 7.41 -17.42
C ASP A 294 20.98 7.96 -18.59
N THR A 295 20.10 7.13 -19.13
CA THR A 295 19.24 7.46 -20.27
C THR A 295 18.16 8.47 -19.89
N ASP A 296 17.61 8.38 -18.67
CA ASP A 296 16.55 9.27 -18.20
C ASP A 296 17.04 10.73 -18.14
N ILE A 297 18.29 10.93 -17.69
CA ILE A 297 18.91 12.26 -17.64
C ILE A 297 19.10 12.81 -19.06
N LYS A 298 19.59 11.98 -19.99
CA LYS A 298 19.79 12.39 -21.40
C LYS A 298 18.47 12.75 -22.08
N ASP A 299 17.43 11.97 -21.88
CA ASP A 299 16.13 12.19 -22.48
C ASP A 299 15.46 13.45 -21.90
N LEU A 300 15.62 13.68 -20.59
CA LEU A 300 15.12 14.89 -19.96
C LEU A 300 15.86 16.14 -20.44
N LEU A 301 17.17 16.07 -20.67
CA LEU A 301 17.95 17.18 -21.28
C LEU A 301 17.47 17.51 -22.69
N LYS A 302 17.22 16.51 -23.53
CA LYS A 302 16.64 16.70 -24.88
C LYS A 302 15.27 17.37 -24.81
N LYS A 303 14.39 16.86 -23.91
CA LYS A 303 13.06 17.43 -23.70
C LYS A 303 13.15 18.90 -23.24
N LEU A 304 14.06 19.20 -22.33
CA LEU A 304 14.30 20.56 -21.83
C LEU A 304 14.74 21.49 -22.94
N GLU A 305 15.63 21.06 -23.84
CA GLU A 305 16.08 21.87 -25.00
C GLU A 305 14.91 22.19 -25.94
N SER A 306 14.05 21.22 -26.21
CA SER A 306 12.84 21.41 -27.01
C SER A 306 11.87 22.40 -26.37
N CYS A 307 11.56 22.23 -25.08
CA CYS A 307 10.67 23.13 -24.34
C CYS A 307 11.24 24.57 -24.28
N HIS A 308 12.54 24.71 -24.04
CA HIS A 308 13.18 26.03 -23.99
C HIS A 308 13.18 26.73 -25.36
N LYS A 309 13.41 26.01 -26.46
CA LYS A 309 13.30 26.56 -27.82
C LYS A 309 11.88 27.06 -28.11
N GLY A 310 10.86 26.26 -27.76
CA GLY A 310 9.45 26.65 -27.88
C GLY A 310 9.14 27.94 -27.10
N TYR A 311 9.52 27.97 -25.82
CA TYR A 311 9.33 29.14 -24.96
C TYR A 311 9.98 30.40 -25.53
N VAL A 312 11.23 30.30 -26.01
CA VAL A 312 11.94 31.47 -26.62
C VAL A 312 11.25 31.93 -27.90
N ALA A 313 10.71 31.01 -28.70
CA ALA A 313 9.95 31.34 -29.91
C ALA A 313 8.65 32.10 -29.58
N GLU A 314 7.89 31.61 -28.60
CA GLU A 314 6.65 32.24 -28.11
C GLU A 314 6.92 33.66 -27.53
N CYS A 315 8.00 33.79 -26.73
CA CYS A 315 8.41 35.12 -26.22
C CYS A 315 8.75 36.09 -27.33
N LYS A 316 9.50 35.64 -28.36
CA LYS A 316 9.82 36.50 -29.51
C LYS A 316 8.58 36.97 -30.28
N GLU A 317 7.64 36.03 -30.49
CA GLU A 317 6.39 36.34 -31.18
C GLU A 317 5.51 37.32 -30.36
N MET A 318 5.43 37.11 -29.04
CA MET A 318 4.71 38.03 -28.12
C MET A 318 5.33 39.44 -28.18
N CYS A 319 6.65 39.54 -28.06
CA CYS A 319 7.35 40.82 -28.18
C CYS A 319 7.09 41.50 -29.52
N ALA A 320 7.16 40.78 -30.64
CA ALA A 320 6.87 41.30 -31.97
C ALA A 320 5.44 41.86 -32.06
N ARG A 321 4.45 41.14 -31.54
CA ARG A 321 3.06 41.61 -31.48
C ARG A 321 2.90 42.87 -30.62
N MET A 322 3.58 42.98 -29.46
CA MET A 322 3.56 44.16 -28.62
C MET A 322 4.18 45.36 -29.32
N PHE A 323 5.32 45.20 -29.97
CA PHE A 323 5.95 46.30 -30.74
C PHE A 323 5.10 46.73 -31.93
N ALA A 324 4.46 45.80 -32.64
CA ALA A 324 3.55 46.15 -33.75
C ALA A 324 2.35 47.00 -33.25
N SER A 325 1.77 46.62 -32.10
CA SER A 325 0.65 47.38 -31.52
C SER A 325 1.06 48.75 -31.02
N LEU A 326 2.25 48.91 -30.44
CA LEU A 326 2.79 50.21 -30.02
C LEU A 326 3.03 51.13 -31.22
N ASN A 327 3.63 50.64 -32.31
CA ASN A 327 3.85 51.40 -33.52
C ASN A 327 2.55 51.80 -34.24
N ALA A 328 1.49 51.01 -34.12
CA ALA A 328 0.17 51.36 -34.65
C ALA A 328 -0.53 52.45 -33.80
N ALA A 329 -0.31 52.46 -32.49
CA ALA A 329 -0.84 53.49 -31.58
C ALA A 329 -0.14 54.83 -31.70
N SER A 330 1.18 54.85 -32.03
CA SER A 330 1.99 56.09 -32.22
C SER A 330 1.76 56.75 -33.58
N LYS A 331 1.02 56.15 -34.49
CA LYS A 331 0.66 56.72 -35.82
C LYS A 331 -0.74 57.31 -35.86
N LYS A 332 -1.48 57.29 -34.75
CA LYS A 332 -2.74 58.00 -34.56
C LYS A 332 -2.52 59.24 -33.72
#